data_017ade4d1456ef71df7cc90304b78f4a
#
_entry.id   017ade4d1456ef71df7cc90304b78f4a
#
_cell.length_a   1.000
_cell.length_b   1.000
_cell.length_c   1.000
_cell.angle_alpha   90.00
_cell.angle_beta   90.00
_cell.angle_gamma   90.00
#
_symmetry.space_group_name_H-M   'P 1'
#
loop_
_entity.id
_entity.type
_entity.pdbx_description
1 polymer ?
#
loop_
_entity_poly.entity_id
_entity_poly.type
_entity_poly.pdbx_seq_one_letter_code
_entity_poly.pdbx_strand_id
1 'polypeptide(L)'
;IENGLLKIMSKMGISVISSYRGGCNFEAVGLSRAIVSDYFPGMVSRISGIGITGFEEKIKKLHQKAYEKNVFVLPIGGIYKYRKLGEEHQFQGNLIHVLQTAVGNKSYEIYKKYSKGIHNLPPINLRDLLEFKKDRSSIDVNKVEKVEDLTKRFGSGSMSHGALSEEAHETLAIGMNRIKGASCSGEGGEDESRFKIMSDGDSANSRVKQIASARFGVTVNYLNNCNEIEIKIAQGAKPGEGGQLPGFKVTEEIAKLRHSTPGVTLISPPPHHDIYSIEDLAQLIYDLKQINPNARVGVKLVASSGVGTIAAGVAKAKADIILISGHNGGTGATPQTSVKYVGAPWEMGLTEANQVLTLNNLRH
;
A
#
# COMPACT_ATOMS: atom_id res chain seq x y z
N ILE A 1 -2.34 27.57 7.27
CA ILE A 1 -0.91 27.22 7.07
C ILE A 1 -0.37 26.53 8.31
N GLU A 2 -0.46 27.13 9.51
CA GLU A 2 0.07 26.57 10.77
C GLU A 2 -0.41 25.14 11.04
N ASN A 3 -1.71 24.89 11.00
CA ASN A 3 -2.26 23.55 11.20
C ASN A 3 -1.73 22.53 10.18
N GLY A 4 -1.48 22.95 8.94
CA GLY A 4 -0.88 22.10 7.92
C GLY A 4 0.59 21.77 8.25
N LEU A 5 1.35 22.74 8.68
CA LEU A 5 2.74 22.58 9.08
C LEU A 5 2.87 21.67 10.32
N LEU A 6 2.07 21.92 11.34
CA LEU A 6 2.03 21.11 12.56
C LEU A 6 1.66 19.64 12.24
N LYS A 7 0.72 19.43 11.32
CA LYS A 7 0.35 18.09 10.88
C LYS A 7 1.51 17.38 10.17
N ILE A 8 2.23 18.08 9.28
CA ILE A 8 3.40 17.51 8.59
C ILE A 8 4.51 17.20 9.59
N MET A 9 4.81 18.11 10.50
CA MET A 9 5.82 17.90 11.54
C MET A 9 5.46 16.70 12.43
N SER A 10 4.18 16.56 12.82
CA SER A 10 3.69 15.41 13.58
C SER A 10 3.91 14.09 12.83
N LYS A 11 3.63 14.06 11.53
CA LYS A 11 3.87 12.87 10.68
C LYS A 11 5.35 12.51 10.55
N MET A 12 6.22 13.49 10.60
CA MET A 12 7.68 13.30 10.56
C MET A 12 8.27 12.98 11.93
N GLY A 13 7.48 13.02 13.00
CA GLY A 13 7.96 12.85 14.37
C GLY A 13 8.83 14.03 14.86
N ILE A 14 8.64 15.21 14.29
CA ILE A 14 9.41 16.43 14.61
C ILE A 14 8.58 17.33 15.52
N SER A 15 9.15 17.69 16.66
CA SER A 15 8.48 18.57 17.65
C SER A 15 8.89 20.03 17.58
N VAL A 16 10.00 20.34 16.93
CA VAL A 16 10.53 21.72 16.82
C VAL A 16 10.77 22.12 15.37
N ILE A 17 10.44 23.37 15.02
CA ILE A 17 10.53 23.88 13.66
C ILE A 17 11.98 23.90 13.12
N SER A 18 12.98 24.06 13.98
CA SER A 18 14.39 24.02 13.61
C SER A 18 14.82 22.68 13.04
N SER A 19 14.22 21.57 13.50
CA SER A 19 14.48 20.23 12.96
C SER A 19 13.74 19.98 11.62
N TYR A 20 12.70 20.74 11.32
CA TYR A 20 12.01 20.71 10.03
C TYR A 20 12.81 21.48 8.96
N ARG A 21 13.35 22.63 9.31
CA ARG A 21 14.11 23.49 8.41
C ARG A 21 15.47 22.88 8.06
N GLY A 22 15.72 22.70 6.76
CA GLY A 22 16.98 22.10 6.28
C GLY A 22 17.15 20.61 6.60
N GLY A 23 16.09 19.94 7.09
CA GLY A 23 16.09 18.49 7.28
C GLY A 23 16.15 17.75 5.96
N CYS A 24 17.05 16.75 5.83
CA CYS A 24 17.16 15.87 4.65
C CYS A 24 16.09 14.76 4.66
N ASN A 25 14.86 15.10 5.03
CA ASN A 25 13.75 14.14 5.17
C ASN A 25 12.95 13.96 3.87
N PHE A 26 13.38 14.59 2.78
CA PHE A 26 12.70 14.57 1.49
C PHE A 26 13.60 13.96 0.42
N GLU A 27 12.99 13.34 -0.56
CA GLU A 27 13.63 12.86 -1.77
C GLU A 27 13.01 13.57 -2.98
N ALA A 28 13.86 14.04 -3.89
CA ALA A 28 13.42 14.62 -5.14
C ALA A 28 13.12 13.51 -6.16
N VAL A 29 11.90 13.50 -6.69
CA VAL A 29 11.46 12.58 -7.73
C VAL A 29 10.98 13.38 -8.93
N GLY A 30 11.55 13.13 -10.11
CA GLY A 30 11.16 13.81 -11.35
C GLY A 30 11.73 15.22 -11.51
N LEU A 31 12.71 15.62 -10.71
CA LEU A 31 13.50 16.83 -10.88
C LEU A 31 14.88 16.50 -11.48
N SER A 32 15.38 17.33 -12.39
CA SER A 32 16.72 17.12 -12.93
C SER A 32 17.78 17.17 -11.82
N ARG A 33 18.79 16.33 -11.91
CA ARG A 33 19.89 16.30 -10.95
C ARG A 33 20.63 17.65 -10.86
N ALA A 34 20.71 18.40 -11.97
CA ALA A 34 21.29 19.75 -11.97
C ALA A 34 20.51 20.69 -11.06
N ILE A 35 19.16 20.76 -11.20
CA ILE A 35 18.33 21.57 -10.30
C ILE A 35 18.51 21.16 -8.83
N VAL A 36 18.52 19.85 -8.57
CA VAL A 36 18.67 19.35 -7.19
C VAL A 36 20.03 19.73 -6.63
N SER A 37 21.10 19.58 -7.41
CA SER A 37 22.46 19.99 -7.00
C SER A 37 22.56 21.47 -6.70
N ASP A 38 21.95 22.31 -7.53
CA ASP A 38 22.11 23.77 -7.44
C ASP A 38 21.24 24.38 -6.33
N TYR A 39 20.02 23.91 -6.16
CA TYR A 39 19.03 24.53 -5.25
C TYR A 39 18.73 23.72 -3.99
N PHE A 40 19.03 22.43 -3.96
CA PHE A 40 18.75 21.52 -2.84
C PHE A 40 19.97 20.64 -2.53
N PRO A 41 21.14 21.23 -2.21
CA PRO A 41 22.35 20.46 -1.99
C PRO A 41 22.18 19.43 -0.88
N GLY A 42 22.64 18.21 -1.13
CA GLY A 42 22.51 17.08 -0.20
C GLY A 42 21.19 16.32 -0.27
N MET A 43 20.20 16.78 -1.05
CA MET A 43 18.95 16.06 -1.24
C MET A 43 19.15 14.83 -2.16
N VAL A 44 18.56 13.70 -1.78
CA VAL A 44 18.57 12.47 -2.60
C VAL A 44 17.72 12.68 -3.85
N SER A 45 18.26 12.37 -5.04
CA SER A 45 17.55 12.40 -6.33
C SER A 45 17.90 11.14 -7.13
N ARG A 46 17.10 10.11 -7.00
CA ARG A 46 17.32 8.82 -7.72
C ARG A 46 16.71 8.83 -9.10
N ILE A 47 15.54 9.45 -9.25
CA ILE A 47 14.83 9.59 -10.52
C ILE A 47 14.92 11.03 -10.96
N SER A 48 15.71 11.28 -12.01
CA SER A 48 15.83 12.58 -12.66
C SER A 48 14.55 12.92 -13.43
N GLY A 49 14.41 14.17 -13.87
CA GLY A 49 13.23 14.62 -14.59
C GLY A 49 13.39 16.01 -15.19
N ILE A 50 12.38 16.86 -15.00
CA ILE A 50 12.31 18.18 -15.63
C ILE A 50 13.42 19.11 -15.11
N GLY A 51 14.04 19.83 -16.05
CA GLY A 51 15.00 20.91 -15.78
C GLY A 51 14.34 22.29 -15.75
N ILE A 52 15.15 23.33 -15.68
CA ILE A 52 14.71 24.75 -15.64
C ILE A 52 13.76 25.06 -16.81
N THR A 53 14.11 24.61 -18.03
CA THR A 53 13.28 24.83 -19.22
C THR A 53 11.89 24.22 -19.08
N GLY A 54 11.80 22.99 -18.52
CA GLY A 54 10.50 22.36 -18.27
C GLY A 54 9.66 23.08 -17.22
N PHE A 55 10.29 23.66 -16.20
CA PHE A 55 9.59 24.55 -15.26
C PHE A 55 9.09 25.82 -15.92
N GLU A 56 9.95 26.48 -16.71
CA GLU A 56 9.57 27.68 -17.46
C GLU A 56 8.35 27.42 -18.34
N GLU A 57 8.36 26.35 -19.13
CA GLU A 57 7.23 25.97 -19.98
C GLU A 57 5.95 25.72 -19.17
N LYS A 58 6.07 25.03 -18.05
CA LYS A 58 4.93 24.73 -17.17
C LYS A 58 4.34 26.02 -16.57
N ILE A 59 5.19 26.94 -16.12
CA ILE A 59 4.77 28.22 -15.56
C ILE A 59 4.12 29.07 -16.65
N LYS A 60 4.71 29.15 -17.85
CA LYS A 60 4.13 29.88 -19.00
C LYS A 60 2.72 29.35 -19.37
N LYS A 61 2.55 28.02 -19.42
CA LYS A 61 1.24 27.41 -19.69
C LYS A 61 0.20 27.74 -18.62
N LEU A 62 0.60 27.69 -17.34
CA LEU A 62 -0.31 28.05 -16.24
C LEU A 62 -0.67 29.53 -16.27
N HIS A 63 0.30 30.40 -16.54
CA HIS A 63 0.08 31.85 -16.66
C HIS A 63 -0.86 32.17 -17.84
N GLN A 64 -0.59 31.62 -19.02
CA GLN A 64 -1.47 31.80 -20.19
C GLN A 64 -2.91 31.40 -19.88
N LYS A 65 -3.11 30.22 -19.25
CA LYS A 65 -4.44 29.75 -18.85
C LYS A 65 -5.12 30.66 -17.82
N ALA A 66 -4.35 31.23 -16.88
CA ALA A 66 -4.88 32.12 -15.85
C ALA A 66 -5.34 33.49 -16.39
N TYR A 67 -4.69 33.97 -17.46
CA TYR A 67 -4.99 35.27 -18.09
C TYR A 67 -5.75 35.16 -19.42
N GLU A 68 -6.31 34.01 -19.71
CA GLU A 68 -7.17 33.84 -20.90
C GLU A 68 -8.45 34.66 -20.77
N LYS A 69 -8.67 35.59 -21.71
CA LYS A 69 -9.71 36.61 -21.58
C LYS A 69 -11.17 36.12 -21.73
N ASN A 70 -11.37 34.90 -22.23
CA ASN A 70 -12.68 34.36 -22.58
C ASN A 70 -13.07 33.12 -21.80
N VAL A 71 -12.57 32.93 -20.58
CA VAL A 71 -12.96 31.81 -19.73
C VAL A 71 -14.25 32.17 -18.99
N PHE A 72 -15.39 31.72 -19.50
CA PHE A 72 -16.70 31.90 -18.85
C PHE A 72 -17.03 30.77 -17.87
N VAL A 73 -16.35 29.65 -17.93
CA VAL A 73 -16.58 28.46 -17.07
C VAL A 73 -15.28 27.98 -16.49
N LEU A 74 -15.28 27.84 -15.17
CA LEU A 74 -14.11 27.26 -14.46
C LEU A 74 -13.90 25.78 -14.85
N PRO A 75 -12.67 25.28 -14.81
CA PRO A 75 -12.36 23.86 -14.99
C PRO A 75 -13.17 22.99 -14.00
N ILE A 76 -13.60 21.82 -14.44
CA ILE A 76 -14.40 20.89 -13.64
C ILE A 76 -13.63 20.44 -12.38
N GLY A 77 -12.29 20.41 -12.44
CA GLY A 77 -11.42 19.93 -11.37
C GLY A 77 -11.56 18.42 -11.18
N GLY A 78 -11.59 17.99 -9.94
CA GLY A 78 -11.76 16.58 -9.60
C GLY A 78 -10.48 15.88 -9.13
N ILE A 79 -9.45 16.62 -8.69
CA ILE A 79 -8.18 16.06 -8.25
C ILE A 79 -8.33 15.08 -7.05
N TYR A 80 -9.29 15.34 -6.15
CA TYR A 80 -9.53 14.50 -4.98
C TYR A 80 -10.68 13.50 -5.16
N LYS A 81 -11.55 13.73 -6.13
CA LYS A 81 -12.68 12.86 -6.41
C LYS A 81 -12.97 12.89 -7.91
N TYR A 82 -13.10 11.72 -8.52
CA TYR A 82 -13.40 11.60 -9.93
C TYR A 82 -14.61 12.45 -10.32
N ARG A 83 -14.46 13.23 -11.39
CA ARG A 83 -15.50 13.99 -12.08
C ARG A 83 -15.43 13.67 -13.57
N LYS A 84 -16.56 13.42 -14.18
CA LYS A 84 -16.64 13.26 -15.65
C LYS A 84 -16.11 14.53 -16.34
N LEU A 85 -15.19 14.37 -17.28
CA LEU A 85 -14.48 15.47 -17.97
C LEU A 85 -13.59 16.33 -17.06
N GLY A 86 -13.29 15.88 -15.86
CA GLY A 86 -12.33 16.50 -14.94
C GLY A 86 -10.93 15.89 -15.03
N GLU A 87 -10.20 15.95 -13.91
CA GLU A 87 -8.86 15.40 -13.79
C GLU A 87 -8.83 13.89 -14.04
N GLU A 88 -7.72 13.41 -14.61
CA GLU A 88 -7.51 12.00 -14.86
C GLU A 88 -7.25 11.21 -13.57
N HIS A 89 -7.87 10.04 -13.47
CA HIS A 89 -7.70 9.11 -12.37
C HIS A 89 -7.43 7.70 -12.88
N GLN A 90 -6.65 6.91 -12.14
CA GLN A 90 -6.41 5.50 -12.45
C GLN A 90 -7.73 4.69 -12.46
N PHE A 91 -8.62 4.99 -11.52
CA PHE A 91 -9.93 4.36 -11.41
C PHE A 91 -11.00 5.34 -11.89
N GLN A 92 -11.28 5.31 -13.19
CA GLN A 92 -12.33 6.13 -13.81
C GLN A 92 -13.68 5.44 -13.67
N GLY A 93 -14.73 6.22 -13.40
CA GLY A 93 -16.07 5.70 -13.15
C GLY A 93 -16.64 4.85 -14.29
N ASN A 94 -16.36 5.23 -15.55
CA ASN A 94 -16.77 4.45 -16.73
C ASN A 94 -16.08 3.08 -16.80
N LEU A 95 -14.78 2.99 -16.49
CA LEU A 95 -14.04 1.72 -16.49
C LEU A 95 -14.48 0.82 -15.34
N ILE A 96 -14.73 1.40 -14.16
CA ILE A 96 -15.30 0.64 -13.03
C ILE A 96 -16.67 0.06 -13.38
N HIS A 97 -17.52 0.85 -14.03
CA HIS A 97 -18.83 0.36 -14.50
C HIS A 97 -18.69 -0.80 -15.50
N VAL A 98 -17.75 -0.71 -16.45
CA VAL A 98 -17.46 -1.82 -17.38
C VAL A 98 -16.99 -3.08 -16.63
N LEU A 99 -16.12 -2.92 -15.62
CA LEU A 99 -15.67 -4.05 -14.77
C LEU A 99 -16.85 -4.68 -14.01
N GLN A 100 -17.70 -3.87 -13.36
CA GLN A 100 -18.87 -4.36 -12.64
C GLN A 100 -19.83 -5.09 -13.57
N THR A 101 -20.05 -4.56 -14.78
CA THR A 101 -20.89 -5.22 -15.80
C THR A 101 -20.28 -6.54 -16.27
N ALA A 102 -18.95 -6.60 -16.45
CA ALA A 102 -18.25 -7.83 -16.81
C ALA A 102 -18.43 -8.91 -15.76
N VAL A 103 -18.30 -8.55 -14.48
CA VAL A 103 -18.47 -9.47 -13.34
C VAL A 103 -19.93 -9.93 -13.22
N GLY A 104 -20.89 -9.02 -13.23
CA GLY A 104 -22.31 -9.31 -13.10
C GLY A 104 -22.83 -10.24 -14.23
N ASN A 105 -22.38 -10.00 -15.46
CA ASN A 105 -22.75 -10.81 -16.63
C ASN A 105 -21.85 -12.04 -16.84
N LYS A 106 -20.82 -12.25 -15.99
CA LYS A 106 -19.79 -13.28 -16.13
C LYS A 106 -19.19 -13.31 -17.55
N SER A 107 -18.94 -12.11 -18.13
CA SER A 107 -18.53 -11.94 -19.53
C SER A 107 -17.06 -11.57 -19.66
N TYR A 108 -16.26 -12.49 -20.17
CA TYR A 108 -14.84 -12.23 -20.49
C TYR A 108 -14.66 -11.20 -21.61
N GLU A 109 -15.59 -11.13 -22.57
CA GLU A 109 -15.57 -10.14 -23.64
C GLU A 109 -15.71 -8.71 -23.11
N ILE A 110 -16.57 -8.49 -22.11
CA ILE A 110 -16.71 -7.19 -21.46
C ILE A 110 -15.47 -6.93 -20.60
N TYR A 111 -14.92 -7.94 -19.93
CA TYR A 111 -13.66 -7.80 -19.19
C TYR A 111 -12.50 -7.37 -20.10
N LYS A 112 -12.38 -7.92 -21.32
CA LYS A 112 -11.36 -7.45 -22.29
C LYS A 112 -11.52 -5.98 -22.65
N LYS A 113 -12.74 -5.44 -22.70
CA LYS A 113 -12.98 -4.00 -22.90
C LYS A 113 -12.44 -3.18 -21.72
N TYR A 114 -12.67 -3.63 -20.49
CA TYR A 114 -12.10 -3.03 -19.29
C TYR A 114 -10.58 -3.03 -19.33
N SER A 115 -9.97 -4.19 -19.56
CA SER A 115 -8.51 -4.35 -19.65
C SER A 115 -7.90 -3.42 -20.69
N LYS A 116 -8.46 -3.38 -21.91
CA LYS A 116 -8.02 -2.47 -22.97
C LYS A 116 -8.17 -1.00 -22.56
N GLY A 117 -9.24 -0.64 -21.84
CA GLY A 117 -9.46 0.69 -21.33
C GLY A 117 -8.38 1.13 -20.34
N ILE A 118 -8.01 0.24 -19.40
CA ILE A 118 -6.93 0.50 -18.43
C ILE A 118 -5.58 0.69 -19.14
N HIS A 119 -5.24 -0.15 -20.10
CA HIS A 119 -3.96 -0.06 -20.85
C HIS A 119 -3.85 1.18 -21.74
N ASN A 120 -4.97 1.80 -22.09
CA ASN A 120 -5.00 3.02 -22.90
C ASN A 120 -5.03 4.32 -22.07
N LEU A 121 -4.99 4.24 -20.75
CA LEU A 121 -4.89 5.42 -19.90
C LEU A 121 -3.51 6.07 -20.04
N PRO A 122 -3.43 7.41 -19.90
CA PRO A 122 -2.14 8.08 -19.81
C PRO A 122 -1.38 7.59 -18.57
N PRO A 123 -0.04 7.64 -18.56
CA PRO A 123 0.76 7.23 -17.42
C PRO A 123 0.40 8.05 -16.17
N ILE A 124 -0.01 7.38 -15.10
CA ILE A 124 -0.37 7.98 -13.80
C ILE A 124 0.59 7.54 -12.71
N ASN A 125 1.08 6.29 -12.78
CA ASN A 125 2.03 5.71 -11.84
C ASN A 125 3.36 5.41 -12.54
N LEU A 126 4.43 5.25 -11.77
CA LEU A 126 5.75 4.90 -12.32
C LEU A 126 5.72 3.59 -13.13
N ARG A 127 4.94 2.59 -12.68
CA ARG A 127 4.81 1.31 -13.40
C ARG A 127 4.22 1.45 -14.80
N ASP A 128 3.42 2.51 -15.04
CA ASP A 128 2.80 2.75 -16.36
C ASP A 128 3.83 3.22 -17.39
N LEU A 129 5.05 3.61 -16.93
CA LEU A 129 6.20 3.96 -17.76
C LEU A 129 7.14 2.78 -18.02
N LEU A 130 6.88 1.60 -17.43
CA LEU A 130 7.72 0.43 -17.57
C LEU A 130 7.24 -0.46 -18.72
N GLU A 131 8.18 -1.07 -19.41
CA GLU A 131 7.92 -2.08 -20.44
C GLU A 131 8.60 -3.40 -20.08
N PHE A 132 8.07 -4.51 -20.59
CA PHE A 132 8.77 -5.79 -20.52
C PHE A 132 10.00 -5.76 -21.41
N LYS A 133 11.10 -6.39 -20.96
CA LYS A 133 12.29 -6.54 -21.75
C LYS A 133 11.99 -7.31 -23.05
N LYS A 134 12.37 -6.73 -24.17
CA LYS A 134 12.13 -7.28 -25.52
C LYS A 134 13.27 -8.20 -26.03
N ASP A 135 14.36 -8.27 -25.29
CA ASP A 135 15.58 -9.02 -25.59
C ASP A 135 15.55 -10.49 -25.16
N ARG A 136 14.39 -10.97 -24.73
CA ARG A 136 14.20 -12.36 -24.29
C ARG A 136 13.69 -13.21 -25.47
N SER A 137 14.30 -14.37 -25.67
CA SER A 137 13.77 -15.39 -26.58
C SER A 137 12.45 -15.96 -26.02
N SER A 138 11.53 -16.31 -26.91
CA SER A 138 10.32 -17.04 -26.53
C SER A 138 10.67 -18.43 -25.97
N ILE A 139 9.88 -18.88 -25.02
CA ILE A 139 9.96 -20.24 -24.46
C ILE A 139 8.78 -21.08 -24.98
N ASP A 140 8.97 -22.40 -25.00
CA ASP A 140 7.89 -23.33 -25.31
C ASP A 140 6.73 -23.14 -24.32
N VAL A 141 5.49 -23.20 -24.84
CA VAL A 141 4.28 -22.99 -24.03
C VAL A 141 4.16 -24.01 -22.88
N ASN A 142 4.68 -25.22 -23.08
CA ASN A 142 4.68 -26.27 -22.04
C ASN A 142 5.65 -25.97 -20.89
N LYS A 143 6.56 -25.02 -21.07
CA LYS A 143 7.49 -24.52 -20.03
C LYS A 143 6.94 -23.29 -19.31
N VAL A 144 5.80 -22.74 -19.76
CA VAL A 144 5.13 -21.63 -19.08
C VAL A 144 4.46 -22.17 -17.83
N GLU A 145 4.65 -21.48 -16.71
CA GLU A 145 4.04 -21.85 -15.44
C GLU A 145 2.52 -21.81 -15.53
N LYS A 146 1.88 -22.81 -14.94
CA LYS A 146 0.40 -22.92 -14.93
C LYS A 146 -0.26 -21.82 -14.11
N VAL A 147 -1.47 -21.44 -14.52
CA VAL A 147 -2.24 -20.39 -13.82
C VAL A 147 -2.45 -20.73 -12.35
N GLU A 148 -2.73 -22.00 -12.03
CA GLU A 148 -2.96 -22.47 -10.65
C GLU A 148 -1.71 -22.32 -9.77
N ASP A 149 -0.50 -22.31 -10.35
CA ASP A 149 0.74 -22.07 -9.63
C ASP A 149 1.05 -20.58 -9.51
N LEU A 150 0.74 -19.82 -10.55
CA LEU A 150 0.86 -18.36 -10.51
C LEU A 150 -0.05 -17.75 -9.44
N THR A 151 -1.31 -18.17 -9.35
CA THR A 151 -2.29 -17.61 -8.40
C THR A 151 -1.90 -17.78 -6.94
N LYS A 152 -1.11 -18.80 -6.60
CA LYS A 152 -0.58 -19.02 -5.24
C LYS A 152 0.32 -17.87 -4.75
N ARG A 153 0.87 -17.06 -5.66
CA ARG A 153 1.73 -15.92 -5.34
C ARG A 153 0.96 -14.61 -5.19
N PHE A 154 -0.35 -14.61 -5.45
CA PHE A 154 -1.17 -13.42 -5.33
C PHE A 154 -1.81 -13.34 -3.96
N GLY A 155 -1.73 -12.15 -3.36
CA GLY A 155 -2.39 -11.81 -2.11
C GLY A 155 -3.26 -10.58 -2.27
N SER A 156 -4.35 -10.49 -1.52
CA SER A 156 -5.08 -9.24 -1.38
C SER A 156 -4.27 -8.24 -0.56
N GLY A 157 -4.52 -6.95 -0.76
CA GLY A 157 -4.09 -5.96 0.22
C GLY A 157 -4.71 -6.23 1.59
N SER A 158 -4.04 -5.78 2.65
CA SER A 158 -4.55 -5.91 4.02
C SER A 158 -5.75 -4.96 4.22
N MET A 159 -6.92 -5.51 4.44
CA MET A 159 -8.15 -4.76 4.68
C MET A 159 -8.84 -5.33 5.92
N SER A 160 -9.01 -4.52 6.96
CA SER A 160 -9.56 -4.98 8.22
C SER A 160 -11.08 -5.00 8.24
N HIS A 161 -11.65 -5.95 8.97
CA HIS A 161 -13.05 -5.92 9.37
C HIS A 161 -13.32 -4.64 10.20
N GLY A 162 -14.29 -3.85 9.77
CA GLY A 162 -14.55 -2.50 10.27
C GLY A 162 -14.14 -1.40 9.28
N ALA A 163 -13.13 -1.63 8.43
CA ALA A 163 -12.90 -0.86 7.20
C ALA A 163 -13.79 -1.39 6.06
N LEU A 164 -13.99 -2.71 6.02
CA LEU A 164 -14.99 -3.42 5.21
C LEU A 164 -16.11 -3.95 6.11
N SER A 165 -17.29 -4.22 5.55
CA SER A 165 -18.31 -5.04 6.21
C SER A 165 -17.84 -6.49 6.34
N GLU A 166 -18.49 -7.25 7.21
CA GLU A 166 -18.23 -8.67 7.41
C GLU A 166 -18.35 -9.44 6.09
N GLU A 167 -19.47 -9.27 5.38
CA GLU A 167 -19.74 -9.98 4.14
C GLU A 167 -18.72 -9.70 3.04
N ALA A 168 -18.26 -8.44 2.93
CA ALA A 168 -17.23 -8.08 1.96
C ALA A 168 -15.87 -8.70 2.31
N HIS A 169 -15.53 -8.73 3.61
CA HIS A 169 -14.29 -9.32 4.09
C HIS A 169 -14.28 -10.84 3.92
N GLU A 170 -15.39 -11.53 4.20
CA GLU A 170 -15.54 -12.97 3.99
C GLU A 170 -15.55 -13.34 2.52
N THR A 171 -16.32 -12.61 1.70
CA THR A 171 -16.40 -12.86 0.26
C THR A 171 -15.02 -12.73 -0.39
N LEU A 172 -14.22 -11.75 0.04
CA LEU A 172 -12.83 -11.61 -0.43
C LEU A 172 -11.99 -12.83 -0.04
N ALA A 173 -12.08 -13.30 1.20
CA ALA A 173 -11.33 -14.47 1.65
C ALA A 173 -11.73 -15.74 0.90
N ILE A 174 -13.04 -15.98 0.73
CA ILE A 174 -13.57 -17.11 -0.04
C ILE A 174 -13.08 -17.04 -1.49
N GLY A 175 -13.19 -15.87 -2.14
CA GLY A 175 -12.74 -15.69 -3.53
C GLY A 175 -11.25 -15.99 -3.69
N MET A 176 -10.40 -15.49 -2.79
CA MET A 176 -8.96 -15.74 -2.81
C MET A 176 -8.64 -17.21 -2.54
N ASN A 177 -9.33 -17.86 -1.60
CA ASN A 177 -9.12 -19.27 -1.31
C ASN A 177 -9.51 -20.16 -2.51
N ARG A 178 -10.61 -19.86 -3.21
CA ARG A 178 -11.04 -20.60 -4.41
C ARG A 178 -10.00 -20.59 -5.52
N ILE A 179 -9.29 -19.48 -5.71
CA ILE A 179 -8.20 -19.38 -6.70
C ILE A 179 -6.83 -19.81 -6.15
N LYS A 180 -6.78 -20.34 -4.94
CA LYS A 180 -5.54 -20.73 -4.21
C LYS A 180 -4.59 -19.54 -3.91
N GLY A 181 -5.07 -18.31 -4.02
CA GLY A 181 -4.40 -17.11 -3.55
C GLY A 181 -4.52 -16.94 -2.04
N ALA A 182 -4.14 -15.79 -1.52
CA ALA A 182 -4.23 -15.49 -0.09
C ALA A 182 -4.96 -14.17 0.15
N SER A 183 -5.89 -14.13 1.09
CA SER A 183 -6.40 -12.88 1.64
C SER A 183 -5.65 -12.52 2.91
N CYS A 184 -5.52 -11.21 3.18
CA CYS A 184 -4.96 -10.71 4.43
C CYS A 184 -6.09 -10.15 5.31
N SER A 185 -6.16 -10.63 6.56
CA SER A 185 -7.17 -10.23 7.54
C SER A 185 -7.18 -8.73 7.88
N GLY A 186 -6.07 -8.02 7.63
CA GLY A 186 -5.87 -6.68 8.17
C GLY A 186 -5.67 -6.68 9.69
N GLU A 187 -5.54 -5.50 10.28
CA GLU A 187 -5.20 -5.31 11.71
C GLU A 187 -6.40 -5.41 12.68
N GLY A 188 -7.54 -5.89 12.22
CA GLY A 188 -8.77 -5.90 13.02
C GLY A 188 -9.10 -7.23 13.68
N GLY A 189 -8.27 -8.25 13.55
CA GLY A 189 -8.61 -9.61 13.96
C GLY A 189 -9.54 -10.29 12.96
N GLU A 190 -10.02 -11.45 13.31
CA GLU A 190 -10.94 -12.26 12.49
C GLU A 190 -11.75 -13.20 13.41
N ASP A 191 -13.04 -13.33 13.17
CA ASP A 191 -13.90 -14.17 13.97
C ASP A 191 -13.51 -15.65 13.84
N GLU A 192 -13.50 -16.38 14.95
CA GLU A 192 -13.07 -17.78 15.02
C GLU A 192 -13.99 -18.73 14.23
N SER A 193 -15.25 -18.35 14.00
CA SER A 193 -16.18 -19.14 13.17
C SER A 193 -15.66 -19.33 11.75
N ARG A 194 -14.88 -18.36 11.25
CA ARG A 194 -14.30 -18.36 9.91
C ARG A 194 -13.13 -19.33 9.73
N PHE A 195 -12.58 -19.86 10.82
CA PHE A 195 -11.47 -20.82 10.75
C PHE A 195 -11.93 -22.22 10.37
N LYS A 196 -13.23 -22.47 10.40
CA LYS A 196 -13.84 -23.73 10.01
C LYS A 196 -14.20 -23.73 8.52
N ILE A 197 -14.10 -24.89 7.89
CA ILE A 197 -14.61 -25.10 6.53
C ILE A 197 -16.14 -25.01 6.58
N MET A 198 -16.72 -24.29 5.63
CA MET A 198 -18.15 -24.12 5.48
C MET A 198 -18.81 -25.40 4.95
N SER A 199 -20.14 -25.51 5.11
CA SER A 199 -20.91 -26.70 4.68
C SER A 199 -20.87 -26.98 3.17
N ASP A 200 -20.61 -25.94 2.37
CA ASP A 200 -20.43 -26.03 0.91
C ASP A 200 -18.98 -26.31 0.48
N GLY A 201 -18.07 -26.49 1.43
CA GLY A 201 -16.64 -26.73 1.20
C GLY A 201 -15.78 -25.47 1.05
N ASP A 202 -16.37 -24.29 1.10
CA ASP A 202 -15.64 -23.02 1.07
C ASP A 202 -14.92 -22.73 2.39
N SER A 203 -13.96 -21.82 2.32
CA SER A 203 -13.26 -21.31 3.50
C SER A 203 -13.26 -19.77 3.50
N ALA A 204 -13.81 -19.21 4.56
CA ALA A 204 -13.79 -17.76 4.81
C ALA A 204 -12.55 -17.32 5.61
N ASN A 205 -11.64 -18.24 5.93
CA ASN A 205 -10.42 -17.94 6.67
C ASN A 205 -9.41 -17.16 5.82
N SER A 206 -8.94 -16.03 6.31
CA SER A 206 -7.83 -15.30 5.70
C SER A 206 -6.51 -16.04 5.96
N ARG A 207 -5.82 -16.43 4.88
CA ARG A 207 -4.58 -17.23 4.98
C ARG A 207 -3.39 -16.42 5.50
N VAL A 208 -3.44 -15.08 5.40
CA VAL A 208 -2.46 -14.15 5.99
C VAL A 208 -3.12 -13.43 7.16
N LYS A 209 -2.51 -13.52 8.33
CA LYS A 209 -2.95 -12.83 9.55
C LYS A 209 -2.03 -11.65 9.82
N GLN A 210 -2.59 -10.43 9.89
CA GLN A 210 -1.80 -9.24 10.15
C GLN A 210 -1.75 -8.91 11.65
N ILE A 211 -0.57 -8.50 12.09
CA ILE A 211 -0.32 -7.95 13.43
C ILE A 211 0.17 -6.52 13.25
N ALA A 212 -0.55 -5.57 13.84
CA ALA A 212 -0.13 -4.18 13.93
C ALA A 212 0.25 -3.80 15.37
N SER A 213 0.70 -2.58 15.55
CA SER A 213 1.12 -2.04 16.85
C SER A 213 0.06 -2.23 17.96
N ALA A 214 -1.21 -1.98 17.63
CA ALA A 214 -2.31 -2.10 18.60
C ALA A 214 -2.73 -3.55 18.92
N ARG A 215 -2.31 -4.54 18.12
CA ARG A 215 -2.64 -5.98 18.30
C ARG A 215 -4.13 -6.29 18.44
N PHE A 216 -5.00 -5.53 17.79
CA PHE A 216 -6.46 -5.75 17.85
C PHE A 216 -6.83 -7.16 17.38
N GLY A 217 -7.50 -7.93 18.25
CA GLY A 217 -8.01 -9.27 17.95
C GLY A 217 -6.92 -10.33 17.76
N VAL A 218 -5.68 -10.06 18.14
CA VAL A 218 -4.57 -11.03 18.05
C VAL A 218 -4.63 -11.98 19.24
N THR A 219 -4.94 -13.24 18.93
CA THR A 219 -4.94 -14.36 19.89
C THR A 219 -4.05 -15.49 19.38
N VAL A 220 -3.70 -16.44 20.23
CA VAL A 220 -2.97 -17.65 19.81
C VAL A 220 -3.78 -18.44 18.78
N ASN A 221 -5.11 -18.54 18.97
CA ASN A 221 -5.99 -19.22 18.00
C ASN A 221 -5.96 -18.53 16.63
N TYR A 222 -6.05 -17.19 16.61
CA TYR A 222 -5.93 -16.40 15.38
C TYR A 222 -4.60 -16.70 14.66
N LEU A 223 -3.48 -16.68 15.37
CA LEU A 223 -2.14 -16.92 14.81
C LEU A 223 -1.93 -18.36 14.33
N ASN A 224 -2.56 -19.34 14.96
CA ASN A 224 -2.45 -20.74 14.55
C ASN A 224 -3.31 -21.10 13.32
N ASN A 225 -4.27 -20.26 12.97
CA ASN A 225 -5.15 -20.49 11.83
C ASN A 225 -4.71 -19.74 10.56
N CYS A 226 -3.40 -19.70 10.26
CA CYS A 226 -2.88 -19.06 9.07
C CYS A 226 -1.67 -19.79 8.46
N ASN A 227 -1.35 -19.42 7.21
CA ASN A 227 -0.13 -19.86 6.54
C ASN A 227 0.98 -18.80 6.59
N GLU A 228 0.59 -17.55 6.89
CA GLU A 228 1.51 -16.43 6.93
C GLU A 228 1.05 -15.42 7.98
N ILE A 229 2.01 -14.88 8.73
CA ILE A 229 1.81 -13.81 9.70
C ILE A 229 2.52 -12.57 9.15
N GLU A 230 1.78 -11.47 8.97
CA GLU A 230 2.33 -10.20 8.49
C GLU A 230 2.49 -9.21 9.64
N ILE A 231 3.73 -8.86 9.97
CA ILE A 231 4.05 -7.77 10.91
C ILE A 231 3.91 -6.44 10.15
N LYS A 232 2.95 -5.63 10.52
CA LYS A 232 2.73 -4.30 9.93
C LYS A 232 3.56 -3.26 10.67
N ILE A 233 4.60 -2.73 10.03
CA ILE A 233 5.37 -1.62 10.61
C ILE A 233 4.59 -0.30 10.45
N ALA A 234 4.09 0.00 9.25
CA ALA A 234 3.30 1.19 8.96
C ALA A 234 2.43 1.01 7.70
N GLN A 235 1.73 2.08 7.29
CA GLN A 235 0.89 2.09 6.07
C GLN A 235 1.52 2.98 5.00
N GLY A 236 1.65 2.46 3.78
CA GLY A 236 2.30 3.16 2.68
C GLY A 236 1.59 4.42 2.21
N ALA A 237 0.25 4.47 2.27
CA ALA A 237 -0.52 5.63 1.84
C ALA A 237 -0.48 6.81 2.82
N LYS A 238 -0.14 6.56 4.08
CA LYS A 238 -0.18 7.56 5.15
C LYS A 238 0.94 7.37 6.18
N PRO A 239 2.22 7.40 5.75
CA PRO A 239 3.33 7.34 6.71
C PRO A 239 3.16 8.37 7.82
N GLY A 240 3.38 7.96 9.06
CA GLY A 240 3.27 8.82 10.23
C GLY A 240 1.86 9.05 10.80
N GLU A 241 0.77 8.56 10.18
CA GLU A 241 -0.59 8.71 10.74
C GLU A 241 -1.06 7.50 11.55
N GLY A 242 -0.61 6.30 11.18
CA GLY A 242 -1.07 5.04 11.77
C GLY A 242 -2.48 4.62 11.37
N GLY A 243 -2.97 3.55 12.02
CA GLY A 243 -4.31 3.02 11.85
C GLY A 243 -5.31 3.75 12.75
N GLN A 244 -6.51 4.02 12.22
CA GLN A 244 -7.62 4.60 12.99
C GLN A 244 -8.94 3.98 12.55
N LEU A 245 -9.78 3.62 13.53
CA LEU A 245 -11.18 3.31 13.30
C LEU A 245 -12.02 4.28 14.16
N PRO A 246 -12.82 5.17 13.53
CA PRO A 246 -13.65 6.11 14.26
C PRO A 246 -14.67 5.40 15.16
N GLY A 247 -14.97 5.94 16.35
CA GLY A 247 -15.83 5.33 17.33
C GLY A 247 -17.22 4.93 16.80
N PHE A 248 -17.82 5.74 15.92
CA PHE A 248 -19.13 5.42 15.32
C PHE A 248 -19.13 4.15 14.45
N LYS A 249 -17.95 3.65 14.04
CA LYS A 249 -17.78 2.37 13.33
C LYS A 249 -17.47 1.21 14.27
N VAL A 250 -17.17 1.49 15.53
CA VAL A 250 -16.87 0.45 16.52
C VAL A 250 -18.18 -0.06 17.14
N THR A 251 -18.82 -0.98 16.42
CA THR A 251 -20.01 -1.70 16.86
C THR A 251 -19.66 -2.66 18.01
N GLU A 252 -20.67 -3.26 18.65
CA GLU A 252 -20.46 -4.31 19.68
C GLU A 252 -19.67 -5.50 19.12
N GLU A 253 -19.97 -5.92 17.90
CA GLU A 253 -19.28 -6.99 17.18
C GLU A 253 -17.80 -6.67 16.96
N ILE A 254 -17.51 -5.47 16.41
CA ILE A 254 -16.13 -5.04 16.17
C ILE A 254 -15.37 -4.86 17.48
N ALA A 255 -16.02 -4.32 18.51
CA ALA A 255 -15.44 -4.15 19.84
C ALA A 255 -15.07 -5.51 20.45
N LYS A 256 -15.97 -6.49 20.38
CA LYS A 256 -15.72 -7.87 20.83
C LYS A 256 -14.53 -8.47 20.10
N LEU A 257 -14.52 -8.39 18.75
CA LEU A 257 -13.45 -8.94 17.92
C LEU A 257 -12.08 -8.31 18.23
N ARG A 258 -12.06 -7.00 18.48
CA ARG A 258 -10.83 -6.23 18.77
C ARG A 258 -10.45 -6.16 20.24
N HIS A 259 -11.21 -6.82 21.13
CA HIS A 259 -11.05 -6.75 22.59
C HIS A 259 -11.05 -5.30 23.10
N SER A 260 -12.05 -4.51 22.68
CA SER A 260 -12.18 -3.08 22.95
C SER A 260 -13.59 -2.71 23.39
N THR A 261 -13.85 -1.41 23.59
CA THR A 261 -15.15 -0.89 24.00
C THR A 261 -15.92 -0.32 22.82
N PRO A 262 -17.24 -0.66 22.65
CA PRO A 262 -18.08 -0.09 21.59
C PRO A 262 -18.14 1.45 21.68
N GLY A 263 -18.17 2.11 20.52
CA GLY A 263 -18.28 3.55 20.39
C GLY A 263 -16.97 4.33 20.65
N VAL A 264 -15.92 3.67 21.10
CA VAL A 264 -14.61 4.32 21.36
C VAL A 264 -13.74 4.24 20.12
N THR A 265 -13.14 5.37 19.72
CA THR A 265 -12.19 5.42 18.60
C THR A 265 -10.96 4.57 18.90
N LEU A 266 -10.59 3.69 17.96
CA LEU A 266 -9.43 2.82 18.06
C LEU A 266 -8.29 3.37 17.24
N ILE A 267 -7.09 3.42 17.83
CA ILE A 267 -5.87 3.93 17.21
C ILE A 267 -4.78 2.85 17.27
N SER A 268 -4.12 2.64 16.13
CA SER A 268 -2.91 1.83 16.03
C SER A 268 -1.75 2.76 15.70
N PRO A 269 -0.82 3.01 16.64
CA PRO A 269 0.26 4.00 16.46
C PRO A 269 1.15 3.72 15.25
N PRO A 270 1.67 4.74 14.59
CA PRO A 270 2.74 4.64 13.57
C PRO A 270 4.09 5.08 14.19
N PRO A 271 5.18 4.47 13.83
CA PRO A 271 5.33 3.10 13.36
C PRO A 271 4.95 2.07 14.42
N HIS A 272 5.24 0.78 14.21
CA HIS A 272 5.00 -0.26 15.21
C HIS A 272 5.76 0.09 16.50
N HIS A 273 5.05 0.50 17.55
CA HIS A 273 5.64 1.21 18.71
C HIS A 273 6.51 0.34 19.62
N ASP A 274 6.44 -0.97 19.50
CA ASP A 274 7.26 -1.91 20.29
C ASP A 274 8.58 -2.25 19.61
N ILE A 275 8.82 -1.77 18.39
CA ILE A 275 9.99 -2.10 17.58
C ILE A 275 10.83 -0.84 17.40
N TYR A 276 11.95 -0.78 18.10
CA TYR A 276 12.90 0.33 18.04
C TYR A 276 14.22 -0.06 17.37
N SER A 277 14.44 -1.36 17.15
CA SER A 277 15.65 -1.87 16.53
C SER A 277 15.34 -3.14 15.70
N ILE A 278 16.31 -3.58 14.90
CA ILE A 278 16.23 -4.86 14.18
C ILE A 278 16.21 -6.04 15.15
N GLU A 279 16.83 -5.91 16.29
CA GLU A 279 16.85 -6.93 17.35
C GLU A 279 15.47 -7.13 17.96
N ASP A 280 14.72 -6.05 18.23
CA ASP A 280 13.33 -6.12 18.71
C ASP A 280 12.44 -6.83 17.68
N LEU A 281 12.64 -6.51 16.39
CA LEU A 281 11.93 -7.17 15.31
C LEU A 281 12.29 -8.66 15.21
N ALA A 282 13.57 -9.00 15.36
CA ALA A 282 14.04 -10.38 15.36
C ALA A 282 13.42 -11.19 16.51
N GLN A 283 13.30 -10.59 17.69
CA GLN A 283 12.62 -11.21 18.84
C GLN A 283 11.14 -11.45 18.52
N LEU A 284 10.43 -10.47 17.98
CA LEU A 284 9.02 -10.65 17.61
C LEU A 284 8.83 -11.74 16.54
N ILE A 285 9.70 -11.78 15.53
CA ILE A 285 9.68 -12.85 14.51
C ILE A 285 9.89 -14.21 15.14
N TYR A 286 10.86 -14.32 16.05
CA TYR A 286 11.14 -15.55 16.77
C TYR A 286 9.92 -16.01 17.59
N ASP A 287 9.31 -15.12 18.37
CA ASP A 287 8.15 -15.43 19.20
C ASP A 287 6.96 -15.91 18.36
N LEU A 288 6.70 -15.26 17.23
CA LEU A 288 5.64 -15.67 16.30
C LEU A 288 5.89 -17.06 15.68
N LYS A 289 7.14 -17.36 15.36
CA LYS A 289 7.52 -18.70 14.87
C LYS A 289 7.43 -19.78 15.96
N GLN A 290 7.55 -19.42 17.24
CA GLN A 290 7.28 -20.36 18.34
C GLN A 290 5.78 -20.65 18.48
N ILE A 291 4.92 -19.65 18.27
CA ILE A 291 3.47 -19.82 18.31
C ILE A 291 2.97 -20.67 17.13
N ASN A 292 3.41 -20.35 15.92
CA ASN A 292 3.06 -21.09 14.70
C ASN A 292 4.31 -21.39 13.85
N PRO A 293 5.01 -22.52 14.14
CA PRO A 293 6.23 -22.90 13.41
C PRO A 293 6.03 -23.15 11.90
N ASN A 294 4.80 -23.42 11.48
CA ASN A 294 4.46 -23.72 10.08
C ASN A 294 4.14 -22.47 9.27
N ALA A 295 3.87 -21.33 9.92
CA ALA A 295 3.57 -20.08 9.22
C ALA A 295 4.86 -19.37 8.81
N ARG A 296 4.83 -18.78 7.62
CA ARG A 296 5.85 -17.81 7.22
C ARG A 296 5.61 -16.50 7.95
N VAL A 297 6.67 -15.83 8.37
CA VAL A 297 6.59 -14.52 9.00
C VAL A 297 7.08 -13.46 8.02
N GLY A 298 6.16 -12.59 7.59
CA GLY A 298 6.43 -11.48 6.71
C GLY A 298 6.50 -10.15 7.46
N VAL A 299 7.27 -9.21 6.92
CA VAL A 299 7.36 -7.85 7.46
C VAL A 299 6.97 -6.86 6.38
N LYS A 300 5.94 -6.05 6.67
CA LYS A 300 5.46 -4.99 5.78
C LYS A 300 6.17 -3.69 6.06
N LEU A 301 6.98 -3.25 5.12
CA LEU A 301 7.71 -1.99 5.12
C LEU A 301 7.03 -0.96 4.21
N VAL A 302 7.28 0.32 4.47
CA VAL A 302 6.82 1.43 3.65
C VAL A 302 7.92 1.87 2.71
N ALA A 303 7.56 2.06 1.42
CA ALA A 303 8.46 2.62 0.43
C ALA A 303 8.89 4.04 0.85
N SER A 304 10.15 4.20 1.12
CA SER A 304 10.80 5.46 1.49
C SER A 304 12.28 5.39 1.15
N SER A 305 12.97 6.52 1.17
CA SER A 305 14.43 6.54 1.00
C SER A 305 15.10 5.75 2.12
N GLY A 306 16.01 4.84 1.80
CA GLY A 306 16.70 3.99 2.78
C GLY A 306 15.98 2.69 3.13
N VAL A 307 14.80 2.39 2.55
CA VAL A 307 14.06 1.14 2.80
C VAL A 307 14.88 -0.10 2.47
N GLY A 308 15.82 -0.01 1.52
CA GLY A 308 16.74 -1.11 1.20
C GLY A 308 17.61 -1.54 2.37
N THR A 309 18.14 -0.59 3.13
CA THR A 309 18.92 -0.88 4.34
C THR A 309 18.06 -1.55 5.41
N ILE A 310 16.84 -1.05 5.59
CA ILE A 310 15.87 -1.67 6.51
C ILE A 310 15.53 -3.10 6.05
N ALA A 311 15.30 -3.30 4.75
CA ALA A 311 15.03 -4.64 4.19
C ALA A 311 16.18 -5.62 4.43
N ALA A 312 17.44 -5.18 4.32
CA ALA A 312 18.59 -6.01 4.67
C ALA A 312 18.60 -6.41 6.15
N GLY A 313 18.28 -5.47 7.04
CA GLY A 313 18.10 -5.76 8.47
C GLY A 313 16.99 -6.78 8.72
N VAL A 314 15.83 -6.60 8.09
CA VAL A 314 14.67 -7.51 8.18
C VAL A 314 15.01 -8.93 7.69
N ALA A 315 15.76 -9.05 6.59
CA ALA A 315 16.24 -10.34 6.11
C ALA A 315 17.18 -11.01 7.11
N LYS A 316 18.09 -10.24 7.72
CA LYS A 316 18.98 -10.74 8.80
C LYS A 316 18.22 -11.12 10.07
N ALA A 317 17.10 -10.47 10.36
CA ALA A 317 16.19 -10.82 11.45
C ALA A 317 15.39 -12.12 11.19
N LYS A 318 15.65 -12.82 10.05
CA LYS A 318 15.02 -14.10 9.69
C LYS A 318 13.53 -14.00 9.31
N ALA A 319 13.09 -12.86 8.78
CA ALA A 319 11.80 -12.77 8.10
C ALA A 319 11.82 -13.63 6.82
N ASP A 320 10.70 -14.30 6.55
CA ASP A 320 10.54 -15.13 5.35
C ASP A 320 10.12 -14.30 4.15
N ILE A 321 9.43 -13.18 4.40
CA ILE A 321 8.87 -12.30 3.35
C ILE A 321 9.09 -10.84 3.75
N ILE A 322 9.41 -10.02 2.76
CA ILE A 322 9.43 -8.56 2.89
C ILE A 322 8.41 -7.97 1.91
N LEU A 323 7.36 -7.36 2.43
CA LEU A 323 6.35 -6.66 1.65
C LEU A 323 6.66 -5.17 1.61
N ILE A 324 6.80 -4.60 0.41
CA ILE A 324 6.99 -3.16 0.23
C ILE A 324 5.66 -2.51 -0.14
N SER A 325 5.16 -1.64 0.73
CA SER A 325 3.90 -0.89 0.55
C SER A 325 4.19 0.54 0.10
N GLY A 326 3.49 1.00 -0.94
CA GLY A 326 3.59 2.36 -1.45
C GLY A 326 2.36 3.23 -1.16
N HIS A 327 2.29 4.41 -1.79
CA HIS A 327 1.23 5.40 -1.61
C HIS A 327 -0.19 4.86 -1.89
N ASN A 328 -0.32 3.77 -2.61
CA ASN A 328 -1.61 3.11 -2.88
C ASN A 328 -2.04 2.15 -1.77
N GLY A 329 -1.19 1.91 -0.76
CA GLY A 329 -1.37 0.84 0.22
C GLY A 329 -1.91 1.30 1.56
N GLY A 330 -3.15 0.91 1.88
CA GLY A 330 -3.75 1.08 3.21
C GLY A 330 -4.21 2.51 3.51
N THR A 331 -5.40 2.87 3.07
CA THR A 331 -5.94 4.23 3.28
C THR A 331 -6.74 4.38 4.57
N GLY A 332 -7.65 3.46 4.88
CA GLY A 332 -8.51 3.55 6.06
C GLY A 332 -9.29 4.87 6.13
N ALA A 333 -9.26 5.53 7.26
CA ALA A 333 -9.90 6.84 7.51
C ALA A 333 -9.03 8.05 7.13
N THR A 334 -8.06 7.88 6.28
CA THR A 334 -7.07 8.91 5.92
C THR A 334 -7.71 10.04 5.11
N PRO A 335 -7.39 11.31 5.39
CA PRO A 335 -7.79 12.42 4.56
C PRO A 335 -7.26 12.29 3.11
N GLN A 336 -8.06 12.74 2.14
CA GLN A 336 -7.71 12.68 0.71
C GLN A 336 -6.35 13.33 0.39
N THR A 337 -6.01 14.41 1.09
CA THR A 337 -4.72 15.09 0.95
C THR A 337 -3.54 14.20 1.32
N SER A 338 -3.66 13.39 2.35
CA SER A 338 -2.60 12.45 2.74
C SER A 338 -2.42 11.33 1.69
N VAL A 339 -3.52 10.75 1.22
CA VAL A 339 -3.50 9.73 0.16
C VAL A 339 -2.82 10.25 -1.11
N LYS A 340 -3.07 11.52 -1.44
CA LYS A 340 -2.58 12.13 -2.69
C LYS A 340 -1.09 12.52 -2.61
N TYR A 341 -0.58 12.93 -1.43
CA TYR A 341 0.70 13.66 -1.37
C TYR A 341 1.73 13.12 -0.38
N VAL A 342 1.43 12.12 0.44
CA VAL A 342 2.34 11.74 1.53
C VAL A 342 3.18 10.50 1.23
N GLY A 343 2.58 9.44 0.68
CA GLY A 343 3.29 8.18 0.41
C GLY A 343 4.17 8.23 -0.82
N ALA A 344 5.21 7.39 -0.85
CA ALA A 344 6.09 7.20 -2.01
C ALA A 344 5.63 6.03 -2.90
N PRO A 345 6.02 5.99 -4.18
CA PRO A 345 5.74 4.85 -5.06
C PRO A 345 6.40 3.57 -4.57
N TRP A 346 5.65 2.46 -4.53
CA TRP A 346 6.20 1.16 -4.13
C TRP A 346 7.27 0.65 -5.10
N GLU A 347 7.20 1.04 -6.36
CA GLU A 347 8.15 0.68 -7.41
C GLU A 347 9.58 1.12 -7.06
N MET A 348 9.72 2.31 -6.47
CA MET A 348 11.01 2.82 -6.01
C MET A 348 11.53 2.00 -4.82
N GLY A 349 10.68 1.79 -3.82
CA GLY A 349 11.06 1.05 -2.62
C GLY A 349 11.40 -0.41 -2.91
N LEU A 350 10.62 -1.07 -3.77
CA LEU A 350 10.88 -2.45 -4.18
C LEU A 350 12.21 -2.58 -4.93
N THR A 351 12.49 -1.66 -5.85
CA THR A 351 13.74 -1.65 -6.62
C THR A 351 14.94 -1.45 -5.69
N GLU A 352 14.87 -0.50 -4.77
CA GLU A 352 15.91 -0.26 -3.76
C GLU A 352 16.13 -1.50 -2.88
N ALA A 353 15.07 -2.05 -2.32
CA ALA A 353 15.16 -3.23 -1.46
C ALA A 353 15.78 -4.41 -2.21
N ASN A 354 15.35 -4.68 -3.44
CA ASN A 354 15.91 -5.76 -4.26
C ASN A 354 17.40 -5.55 -4.56
N GLN A 355 17.82 -4.32 -4.91
CA GLN A 355 19.22 -4.01 -5.17
C GLN A 355 20.09 -4.21 -3.93
N VAL A 356 19.66 -3.68 -2.77
CA VAL A 356 20.43 -3.81 -1.52
C VAL A 356 20.52 -5.27 -1.06
N LEU A 357 19.43 -6.02 -1.14
CA LEU A 357 19.41 -7.45 -0.81
C LEU A 357 20.37 -8.24 -1.72
N THR A 358 20.36 -7.95 -3.03
CA THR A 358 21.23 -8.60 -3.99
C THR A 358 22.70 -8.29 -3.73
N LEU A 359 23.04 -7.01 -3.51
CA LEU A 359 24.41 -6.57 -3.20
C LEU A 359 24.97 -7.18 -1.91
N ASN A 360 24.11 -7.52 -0.96
CA ASN A 360 24.48 -8.13 0.32
C ASN A 360 24.31 -9.66 0.34
N ASN A 361 24.06 -10.31 -0.80
CA ASN A 361 23.79 -11.76 -0.89
C ASN A 361 22.65 -12.23 0.05
N LEU A 362 21.59 -11.43 0.15
CA LEU A 362 20.41 -11.71 0.97
C LEU A 362 19.16 -11.99 0.12
N ARG A 363 19.31 -12.08 -1.21
CA ARG A 363 18.21 -12.21 -2.17
C ARG A 363 18.11 -13.60 -2.79
N HIS A 364 18.47 -14.63 -2.08
CA HIS A 364 18.43 -16.04 -2.50
C HIS A 364 17.24 -16.79 -1.92
#